data_e0653b9fdb2a0be5de1783933abbf4d0
#
_entry.id   e0653b9fdb2a0be5de1783933abbf4d0
#
_cell.length_a   1.000
_cell.length_b   1.000
_cell.length_c   1.000
_cell.angle_alpha   90.00
_cell.angle_beta   90.00
_cell.angle_gamma   90.00
#
_symmetry.space_group_name_H-M   'P 1'
#
loop_
_entity.id
_entity.type
_entity.pdbx_description
1 polymer ?
#
loop_
_entity_poly.entity_id
_entity_poly.type
_entity_poly.pdbx_seq_one_letter_code
_entity_poly.pdbx_strand_id
1 'polypeptide(L)'
;MSLIVSIPNYFSFFQRKLLEKLFLSEIFPINNSIYGGYKIILDKIGIENRSSMPALCIKNNPKLKINNILIIKLDTCSVDISIISIYDNVHKVIAVDSIELKNENFIDNFITLCLNILKQNNINIPKEFLYSISLLSKLRKLSSNIIKSLALREESIFIIDNLNNGNGNCIIKVNRIDYDKICFELCKKIIILIKKILIKANLNENDINDILLIGEEINSNKLNQMIKELFKNNKNINDKFSNSKDINLNDENENYFIVAGTSLRAYYLNNHSSFIFKNICPINIGIEDYNGNMDIIIKKNSELPLNIKKDIRIKNENSNDILIKIFEGEDNIAKNNILISQFIFNKDELKNFKDNKINNYLEISIEFQIDSYLNIIFFINDNKTYDHLFKCEINIEKTEN
;
A
#
# COMPACT_ATOMS: atom_id res chain seq x y z
N MET A 1 -17.27 -18.82 5.51
CA MET A 1 -16.30 -18.56 4.41
C MET A 1 -15.64 -17.22 4.65
N SER A 2 -14.32 -17.10 4.51
CA SER A 2 -13.63 -15.81 4.65
C SER A 2 -13.24 -15.25 3.29
N LEU A 3 -13.44 -13.95 3.11
CA LEU A 3 -13.01 -13.19 1.95
C LEU A 3 -11.82 -12.33 2.35
N ILE A 4 -10.75 -12.40 1.60
CA ILE A 4 -9.60 -11.49 1.75
C ILE A 4 -9.48 -10.65 0.48
N VAL A 5 -9.42 -9.33 0.65
CA VAL A 5 -9.23 -8.36 -0.42
C VAL A 5 -7.87 -7.70 -0.26
N SER A 6 -7.01 -7.84 -1.26
CA SER A 6 -5.69 -7.21 -1.27
C SER A 6 -5.75 -5.84 -1.95
N ILE A 7 -5.22 -4.82 -1.29
CA ILE A 7 -5.28 -3.43 -1.72
C ILE A 7 -3.91 -2.76 -1.67
N PRO A 8 -3.70 -1.64 -2.38
CA PRO A 8 -2.49 -0.84 -2.30
C PRO A 8 -2.18 -0.42 -0.86
N ASN A 9 -0.88 -0.34 -0.51
CA ASN A 9 -0.45 0.00 0.84
C ASN A 9 -0.85 1.43 1.24
N TYR A 10 -0.96 2.35 0.27
CA TYR A 10 -1.32 3.76 0.50
C TYR A 10 -2.80 4.00 0.79
N PHE A 11 -3.65 2.98 0.67
CA PHE A 11 -5.07 3.16 1.00
C PHE A 11 -5.23 3.57 2.46
N SER A 12 -5.95 4.67 2.65
CA SER A 12 -6.32 5.20 3.96
C SER A 12 -7.21 4.24 4.73
N PHE A 13 -7.29 4.40 6.05
CA PHE A 13 -8.25 3.68 6.89
C PHE A 13 -9.68 3.86 6.37
N PHE A 14 -10.05 5.09 5.99
CA PHE A 14 -11.35 5.38 5.40
C PHE A 14 -11.62 4.55 4.13
N GLN A 15 -10.67 4.54 3.18
CA GLN A 15 -10.80 3.76 1.94
C GLN A 15 -10.91 2.25 2.21
N ARG A 16 -10.15 1.74 3.18
CA ARG A 16 -10.22 0.32 3.61
C ARG A 16 -11.59 -0.03 4.16
N LYS A 17 -12.12 0.77 5.07
CA LYS A 17 -13.43 0.55 5.68
C LYS A 17 -14.59 0.74 4.70
N LEU A 18 -14.47 1.68 3.77
CA LEU A 18 -15.45 1.85 2.70
C LEU A 18 -15.53 0.61 1.81
N LEU A 19 -14.39 0.04 1.42
CA LEU A 19 -14.35 -1.20 0.66
C LEU A 19 -14.96 -2.37 1.43
N GLU A 20 -14.60 -2.53 2.71
CA GLU A 20 -15.20 -3.56 3.57
C GLU A 20 -16.73 -3.46 3.60
N LYS A 21 -17.25 -2.24 3.78
CA LYS A 21 -18.70 -1.97 3.77
C LYS A 21 -19.33 -2.30 2.41
N LEU A 22 -18.72 -1.90 1.30
CA LEU A 22 -19.20 -2.21 -0.06
C LEU A 22 -19.28 -3.72 -0.31
N PHE A 23 -18.26 -4.47 0.10
CA PHE A 23 -18.27 -5.92 -0.04
C PHE A 23 -19.37 -6.58 0.79
N LEU A 24 -19.63 -6.08 2.02
CA LEU A 24 -20.67 -6.61 2.89
C LEU A 24 -22.09 -6.26 2.43
N SER A 25 -22.31 -5.02 1.97
CA SER A 25 -23.67 -4.52 1.67
C SER A 25 -24.09 -4.76 0.23
N GLU A 26 -23.19 -4.58 -0.74
CA GLU A 26 -23.55 -4.53 -2.16
C GLU A 26 -23.13 -5.77 -2.93
N ILE A 27 -21.90 -6.26 -2.67
CA ILE A 27 -21.35 -7.37 -3.47
C ILE A 27 -21.77 -8.72 -2.88
N PHE A 28 -21.76 -8.84 -1.54
CA PHE A 28 -22.15 -10.06 -0.83
C PHE A 28 -23.12 -9.73 0.31
N PRO A 29 -24.35 -9.29 0.01
CA PRO A 29 -25.35 -9.02 1.06
C PRO A 29 -25.55 -10.29 1.89
N ILE A 30 -25.35 -10.16 3.19
CA ILE A 30 -25.20 -11.25 4.19
C ILE A 30 -26.32 -12.30 4.15
N ASN A 31 -27.48 -11.99 3.55
CA ASN A 31 -28.65 -12.83 3.69
C ASN A 31 -29.14 -13.58 2.43
N ASN A 32 -28.65 -13.31 1.21
CA ASN A 32 -29.30 -13.92 0.03
C ASN A 32 -28.48 -14.09 -1.25
N SER A 33 -27.17 -14.08 -1.25
CA SER A 33 -26.42 -14.32 -2.50
C SER A 33 -26.35 -15.80 -2.81
N ILE A 34 -27.17 -16.24 -3.78
CA ILE A 34 -27.06 -17.58 -4.36
C ILE A 34 -26.23 -17.47 -5.63
N TYR A 35 -24.97 -17.92 -5.60
CA TYR A 35 -24.12 -18.06 -6.78
C TYR A 35 -24.06 -19.54 -7.19
N GLY A 36 -24.48 -19.83 -8.42
CA GLY A 36 -24.40 -21.18 -8.96
C GLY A 36 -25.16 -22.26 -8.15
N GLY A 37 -26.24 -21.89 -7.45
CA GLY A 37 -27.02 -22.83 -6.62
C GLY A 37 -26.50 -23.01 -5.18
N TYR A 38 -25.41 -22.33 -4.78
CA TYR A 38 -24.83 -22.40 -3.44
C TYR A 38 -25.08 -21.11 -2.67
N LYS A 39 -25.55 -21.23 -1.42
CA LYS A 39 -25.65 -20.10 -0.49
C LYS A 39 -24.27 -19.78 0.05
N ILE A 40 -23.71 -18.61 -0.31
CA ILE A 40 -22.42 -18.14 0.20
C ILE A 40 -22.71 -17.32 1.45
N ILE A 41 -22.23 -17.79 2.61
CA ILE A 41 -22.25 -17.04 3.87
C ILE A 41 -20.82 -16.56 4.12
N LEU A 42 -20.63 -15.25 4.11
CA LEU A 42 -19.35 -14.64 4.49
C LEU A 42 -19.34 -14.42 6.00
N ASP A 43 -18.44 -15.13 6.67
CA ASP A 43 -18.25 -15.00 8.12
C ASP A 43 -17.28 -13.86 8.46
N LYS A 44 -16.31 -13.61 7.57
CA LYS A 44 -15.27 -12.59 7.78
C LYS A 44 -14.82 -11.98 6.46
N ILE A 45 -14.58 -10.68 6.48
CA ILE A 45 -13.87 -9.95 5.43
C ILE A 45 -12.60 -9.38 6.05
N GLY A 46 -11.47 -9.58 5.38
CA GLY A 46 -10.19 -8.98 5.75
C GLY A 46 -9.66 -8.13 4.60
N ILE A 47 -9.15 -6.96 4.92
CA ILE A 47 -8.48 -6.06 3.98
C ILE A 47 -6.98 -6.11 4.27
N GLU A 48 -6.19 -6.57 3.31
CA GLU A 48 -4.76 -6.83 3.48
C GLU A 48 -3.91 -6.00 2.49
N ASN A 49 -2.68 -5.69 2.88
CA ASN A 49 -1.75 -5.00 2.00
C ASN A 49 -1.29 -5.92 0.87
N ARG A 50 -1.52 -5.53 -0.39
CA ARG A 50 -1.24 -6.38 -1.55
C ARG A 50 0.24 -6.75 -1.70
N SER A 51 1.18 -5.90 -1.28
CA SER A 51 2.61 -6.20 -1.36
C SER A 51 3.07 -7.27 -0.36
N SER A 52 2.30 -7.55 0.71
CA SER A 52 2.64 -8.59 1.68
C SER A 52 2.06 -9.96 1.34
N MET A 53 1.04 -10.04 0.51
CA MET A 53 0.38 -11.31 0.17
C MET A 53 1.27 -12.33 -0.57
N PRO A 54 2.13 -11.93 -1.52
CA PRO A 54 3.01 -12.87 -2.23
C PRO A 54 3.94 -13.67 -1.32
N ALA A 55 4.30 -13.13 -0.15
CA ALA A 55 5.14 -13.86 0.81
C ALA A 55 4.52 -15.17 1.28
N LEU A 56 3.18 -15.28 1.27
CA LEU A 56 2.48 -16.50 1.67
C LEU A 56 2.72 -17.67 0.71
N CYS A 57 3.10 -17.37 -0.53
CA CYS A 57 3.46 -18.38 -1.53
C CYS A 57 4.92 -18.85 -1.39
N ILE A 58 5.74 -18.16 -0.59
CA ILE A 58 7.16 -18.47 -0.44
C ILE A 58 7.33 -19.45 0.72
N LYS A 59 7.96 -20.58 0.41
CA LYS A 59 8.30 -21.58 1.43
C LYS A 59 9.44 -21.07 2.30
N ASN A 60 9.36 -21.36 3.60
CA ASN A 60 10.47 -21.09 4.51
C ASN A 60 11.74 -21.83 4.04
N ASN A 61 12.88 -21.13 4.01
CA ASN A 61 14.15 -21.75 3.73
C ASN A 61 14.70 -22.42 5.01
N PRO A 62 14.73 -23.75 5.09
CA PRO A 62 15.12 -24.45 6.33
C PRO A 62 16.57 -24.21 6.74
N LYS A 63 17.40 -23.64 5.85
CA LYS A 63 18.80 -23.29 6.14
C LYS A 63 18.94 -21.94 6.85
N LEU A 64 17.90 -21.13 6.87
CA LEU A 64 17.89 -19.82 7.50
C LEU A 64 17.04 -19.84 8.75
N LYS A 65 17.57 -19.31 9.85
CA LYS A 65 16.82 -19.12 11.09
C LYS A 65 15.69 -18.09 10.88
N ILE A 66 15.99 -17.05 10.13
CA ILE A 66 15.03 -16.01 9.73
C ILE A 66 15.30 -15.72 8.24
N ASN A 67 14.25 -15.69 7.43
CA ASN A 67 14.32 -15.34 6.02
C ASN A 67 13.62 -13.99 5.82
N ASN A 68 14.39 -12.91 5.59
CA ASN A 68 13.85 -11.58 5.32
C ASN A 68 13.70 -11.38 3.82
N ILE A 69 12.50 -11.10 3.39
CA ILE A 69 12.13 -10.95 1.98
C ILE A 69 11.71 -9.51 1.73
N LEU A 70 12.35 -8.86 0.78
CA LEU A 70 11.94 -7.56 0.24
C LEU A 70 11.02 -7.79 -0.96
N ILE A 71 9.79 -7.35 -0.87
CA ILE A 71 8.80 -7.43 -1.96
C ILE A 71 8.57 -6.04 -2.51
N ILE A 72 8.77 -5.89 -3.83
CA ILE A 72 8.56 -4.64 -4.56
C ILE A 72 7.50 -4.91 -5.62
N LYS A 73 6.33 -4.32 -5.45
CA LYS A 73 5.26 -4.36 -6.44
C LYS A 73 5.21 -3.05 -7.21
N LEU A 74 5.42 -3.16 -8.52
CA LEU A 74 5.28 -2.06 -9.47
C LEU A 74 3.94 -2.15 -10.18
N ASP A 75 3.19 -1.06 -10.14
CA ASP A 75 1.90 -0.93 -10.81
C ASP A 75 1.83 0.43 -11.51
N THR A 76 0.91 0.58 -12.45
CA THR A 76 0.68 1.84 -13.16
C THR A 76 0.35 3.01 -12.24
N CYS A 77 -0.24 2.76 -11.07
CA CYS A 77 -0.68 3.82 -10.15
C CYS A 77 0.22 3.97 -8.93
N SER A 78 1.03 2.97 -8.58
CA SER A 78 1.84 3.00 -7.35
C SER A 78 2.99 2.02 -7.37
N VAL A 79 3.96 2.30 -6.51
CA VAL A 79 4.97 1.33 -6.06
C VAL A 79 4.68 1.00 -4.61
N ASP A 80 4.39 -0.26 -4.33
CA ASP A 80 4.20 -0.77 -2.97
C ASP A 80 5.39 -1.64 -2.58
N ILE A 81 5.97 -1.38 -1.42
CA ILE A 81 7.10 -2.15 -0.89
C ILE A 81 6.74 -2.72 0.47
N SER A 82 7.14 -3.96 0.72
CA SER A 82 7.05 -4.59 2.03
C SER A 82 8.30 -5.39 2.35
N ILE A 83 8.66 -5.47 3.64
CA ILE A 83 9.66 -6.38 4.18
C ILE A 83 8.94 -7.36 5.10
N ILE A 84 9.15 -8.63 4.85
CA ILE A 84 8.51 -9.73 5.58
C ILE A 84 9.59 -10.68 6.06
N SER A 85 9.53 -11.01 7.36
CA SER A 85 10.37 -12.05 7.95
C SER A 85 9.57 -13.34 8.06
N ILE A 86 10.16 -14.43 7.55
CA ILE A 86 9.61 -15.78 7.63
C ILE A 86 10.50 -16.62 8.55
N TYR A 87 9.91 -17.20 9.58
CA TYR A 87 10.57 -18.12 10.49
C TYR A 87 9.55 -19.12 11.02
N ASP A 88 9.92 -20.39 11.07
CA ASP A 88 9.01 -21.48 11.40
C ASP A 88 7.72 -21.40 10.55
N ASN A 89 6.56 -21.33 11.20
CA ASN A 89 5.25 -21.15 10.57
C ASN A 89 4.74 -19.69 10.65
N VAL A 90 5.62 -18.73 10.97
CA VAL A 90 5.27 -17.32 11.16
C VAL A 90 5.72 -16.51 9.95
N HIS A 91 4.79 -15.78 9.35
CA HIS A 91 5.07 -14.73 8.38
C HIS A 91 4.76 -13.39 9.03
N LYS A 92 5.80 -12.63 9.32
CA LYS A 92 5.69 -11.35 10.02
C LYS A 92 6.00 -10.21 9.07
N VAL A 93 5.05 -9.33 8.82
CA VAL A 93 5.28 -8.05 8.14
C VAL A 93 6.08 -7.16 9.08
N ILE A 94 7.25 -6.70 8.63
CA ILE A 94 8.16 -5.84 9.43
C ILE A 94 7.92 -4.37 9.10
N ALA A 95 7.82 -4.05 7.82
CA ALA A 95 7.57 -2.69 7.37
C ALA A 95 6.84 -2.69 6.03
N VAL A 96 5.99 -1.67 5.81
CA VAL A 96 5.39 -1.37 4.51
C VAL A 96 5.56 0.12 4.21
N ASP A 97 5.72 0.42 2.93
CA ASP A 97 5.67 1.80 2.44
C ASP A 97 5.17 1.80 0.98
N SER A 98 4.81 2.97 0.45
CA SER A 98 4.35 3.11 -0.93
C SER A 98 4.56 4.52 -1.46
N ILE A 99 4.63 4.61 -2.80
CA ILE A 99 4.57 5.88 -3.53
C ILE A 99 3.41 5.79 -4.52
N GLU A 100 2.54 6.78 -4.52
CA GLU A 100 1.55 6.97 -5.57
C GLU A 100 2.23 7.59 -6.81
N LEU A 101 2.07 6.93 -7.97
CA LEU A 101 2.71 7.31 -9.24
C LEU A 101 1.75 8.10 -10.14
N LYS A 102 1.13 9.12 -9.71
CA LYS A 102 0.09 9.88 -10.46
C LYS A 102 0.18 9.71 -11.99
N ASN A 103 1.06 10.50 -12.67
CA ASN A 103 1.30 10.43 -14.12
C ASN A 103 2.80 10.22 -14.45
N GLU A 104 3.56 9.63 -13.54
CA GLU A 104 5.02 9.45 -13.65
C GLU A 104 5.42 7.97 -13.63
N ASN A 105 4.58 7.08 -14.17
CA ASN A 105 4.89 5.66 -14.26
C ASN A 105 5.73 5.31 -15.51
N PHE A 106 6.19 4.09 -15.59
CA PHE A 106 7.02 3.62 -16.70
C PHE A 106 6.32 3.67 -18.06
N ILE A 107 5.01 3.41 -18.09
CA ILE A 107 4.18 3.48 -19.30
C ILE A 107 4.04 4.93 -19.78
N ASP A 108 3.73 5.86 -18.88
CA ASP A 108 3.57 7.27 -19.24
C ASP A 108 4.90 7.89 -19.69
N ASN A 109 6.03 7.48 -19.08
CA ASN A 109 7.36 7.82 -19.55
C ASN A 109 7.64 7.29 -20.97
N PHE A 110 7.25 6.04 -21.25
CA PHE A 110 7.35 5.46 -22.59
C PHE A 110 6.49 6.23 -23.62
N ILE A 111 5.25 6.56 -23.28
CA ILE A 111 4.36 7.36 -24.14
C ILE A 111 4.98 8.73 -24.41
N THR A 112 5.53 9.39 -23.37
CA THR A 112 6.21 10.67 -23.51
C THR A 112 7.41 10.58 -24.46
N LEU A 113 8.21 9.53 -24.38
CA LEU A 113 9.31 9.27 -25.30
C LEU A 113 8.82 9.09 -26.73
N CYS A 114 7.78 8.29 -26.95
CA CYS A 114 7.18 8.09 -28.28
C CYS A 114 6.66 9.40 -28.88
N LEU A 115 5.97 10.23 -28.09
CA LEU A 115 5.49 11.55 -28.54
C LEU A 115 6.65 12.49 -28.92
N ASN A 116 7.77 12.44 -28.18
CA ASN A 116 8.95 13.22 -28.51
C ASN A 116 9.60 12.76 -29.83
N ILE A 117 9.70 11.44 -30.05
CA ILE A 117 10.20 10.85 -31.29
C ILE A 117 9.31 11.28 -32.50
N LEU A 118 7.99 11.20 -32.33
CA LEU A 118 7.03 11.62 -33.37
C LEU A 118 7.19 13.11 -33.73
N LYS A 119 7.42 13.98 -32.75
CA LYS A 119 7.67 15.41 -32.96
C LYS A 119 8.98 15.67 -33.71
N GLN A 120 10.06 14.95 -33.37
CA GLN A 120 11.39 15.13 -33.94
C GLN A 120 11.47 14.66 -35.40
N ASN A 121 10.73 13.61 -35.73
CA ASN A 121 10.76 13.02 -37.08
C ASN A 121 9.98 13.86 -38.12
N ASN A 122 9.53 15.09 -37.80
CA ASN A 122 8.80 16.00 -38.69
C ASN A 122 7.63 15.32 -39.45
N ILE A 123 7.05 14.29 -38.86
CA ILE A 123 5.85 13.68 -39.41
C ILE A 123 4.75 14.71 -39.24
N ASN A 124 4.11 15.12 -40.36
CA ASN A 124 3.01 16.10 -40.37
C ASN A 124 1.78 15.58 -39.63
N ILE A 125 1.94 15.37 -38.30
CA ILE A 125 0.85 15.00 -37.40
C ILE A 125 0.31 16.32 -36.82
N PRO A 126 -0.97 16.64 -37.00
CA PRO A 126 -1.58 17.78 -36.34
C PRO A 126 -1.36 17.72 -34.83
N LYS A 127 -1.02 18.86 -34.20
CA LYS A 127 -0.76 18.92 -32.75
C LYS A 127 -1.92 18.34 -31.93
N GLU A 128 -3.14 18.58 -32.38
CA GLU A 128 -4.38 18.04 -31.77
C GLU A 128 -4.43 16.52 -31.79
N PHE A 129 -3.87 15.89 -32.80
CA PHE A 129 -3.84 14.44 -32.92
C PHE A 129 -2.78 13.79 -32.02
N LEU A 130 -1.63 14.45 -31.78
CA LEU A 130 -0.57 13.95 -30.87
C LEU A 130 -1.06 13.72 -29.45
N TYR A 131 -2.10 14.41 -29.02
CA TYR A 131 -2.71 14.27 -27.69
C TYR A 131 -4.09 13.64 -27.74
N SER A 132 -4.47 13.06 -28.89
CA SER A 132 -5.77 12.40 -29.02
C SER A 132 -5.86 11.15 -28.14
N ILE A 133 -7.05 10.93 -27.60
CA ILE A 133 -7.34 9.71 -26.80
C ILE A 133 -7.05 8.45 -27.60
N SER A 134 -7.31 8.47 -28.91
CA SER A 134 -7.07 7.35 -29.82
C SER A 134 -5.58 6.98 -29.89
N LEU A 135 -4.69 7.94 -30.10
CA LEU A 135 -3.25 7.70 -30.16
C LEU A 135 -2.70 7.26 -28.81
N LEU A 136 -3.06 7.97 -27.73
CA LEU A 136 -2.62 7.61 -26.38
C LEU A 136 -3.07 6.21 -25.99
N SER A 137 -4.29 5.81 -26.32
CA SER A 137 -4.80 4.45 -26.09
C SER A 137 -4.03 3.39 -26.86
N LYS A 138 -3.68 3.66 -28.13
CA LYS A 138 -2.85 2.75 -28.94
C LYS A 138 -1.44 2.60 -28.36
N LEU A 139 -0.78 3.72 -28.02
CA LEU A 139 0.53 3.70 -27.37
C LEU A 139 0.51 2.94 -26.06
N ARG A 140 -0.52 3.14 -25.23
CA ARG A 140 -0.67 2.43 -23.96
C ARG A 140 -0.84 0.92 -24.14
N LYS A 141 -1.61 0.48 -25.14
CA LYS A 141 -1.76 -0.96 -25.46
C LYS A 141 -0.47 -1.61 -25.93
N LEU A 142 0.37 -0.88 -26.66
CA LEU A 142 1.64 -1.38 -27.19
C LEU A 142 2.77 -1.32 -26.16
N SER A 143 2.69 -0.42 -25.17
CA SER A 143 3.78 -0.09 -24.24
C SER A 143 4.32 -1.32 -23.51
N SER A 144 3.47 -2.16 -22.91
CA SER A 144 3.90 -3.33 -22.14
C SER A 144 4.80 -4.27 -22.97
N ASN A 145 4.37 -4.62 -24.18
CA ASN A 145 5.14 -5.50 -25.06
C ASN A 145 6.47 -4.89 -25.50
N ILE A 146 6.47 -3.58 -25.77
CA ILE A 146 7.68 -2.88 -26.26
C ILE A 146 8.66 -2.69 -25.11
N ILE A 147 8.22 -2.33 -23.91
CA ILE A 147 9.06 -2.24 -22.72
C ILE A 147 9.70 -3.60 -22.39
N LYS A 148 8.94 -4.70 -22.46
CA LYS A 148 9.47 -6.07 -22.35
C LYS A 148 10.52 -6.37 -23.44
N SER A 149 10.28 -5.94 -24.68
CA SER A 149 11.27 -6.08 -25.75
C SER A 149 12.55 -5.27 -25.49
N LEU A 150 12.43 -4.03 -25.01
CA LEU A 150 13.58 -3.18 -24.66
C LEU A 150 14.38 -3.72 -23.46
N ALA A 151 13.78 -4.51 -22.60
CA ALA A 151 14.51 -5.21 -21.55
C ALA A 151 15.53 -6.23 -22.10
N LEU A 152 15.24 -6.83 -23.26
CA LEU A 152 16.04 -7.87 -23.90
C LEU A 152 16.92 -7.34 -25.06
N ARG A 153 16.53 -6.23 -25.69
CA ARG A 153 17.15 -5.68 -26.90
C ARG A 153 17.54 -4.23 -26.69
N GLU A 154 18.51 -3.74 -27.46
CA GLU A 154 18.96 -2.35 -27.41
C GLU A 154 17.96 -1.39 -28.06
N GLU A 155 17.16 -1.89 -28.98
CA GLU A 155 16.12 -1.14 -29.69
C GLU A 155 14.87 -1.95 -29.94
N SER A 156 13.74 -1.27 -30.07
CA SER A 156 12.48 -1.86 -30.49
C SER A 156 11.83 -0.98 -31.55
N ILE A 157 11.27 -1.62 -32.57
CA ILE A 157 10.60 -0.94 -33.70
C ILE A 157 9.15 -1.42 -33.72
N PHE A 158 8.22 -0.49 -33.83
CA PHE A 158 6.80 -0.81 -33.94
C PHE A 158 6.08 0.16 -34.86
N ILE A 159 4.90 -0.23 -35.31
CA ILE A 159 4.09 0.52 -36.27
C ILE A 159 2.83 1.01 -35.57
N ILE A 160 2.50 2.28 -35.80
CA ILE A 160 1.21 2.85 -35.43
C ILE A 160 0.43 3.11 -36.71
N ASP A 161 -0.67 2.38 -36.88
CA ASP A 161 -1.54 2.49 -38.05
C ASP A 161 -2.47 3.70 -37.93
N ASN A 162 -2.82 4.29 -39.12
CA ASN A 162 -3.82 5.33 -39.23
C ASN A 162 -3.51 6.62 -38.45
N LEU A 163 -2.25 7.10 -38.49
CA LEU A 163 -1.83 8.32 -37.80
C LEU A 163 -2.28 9.61 -38.50
N ASN A 164 -2.45 9.60 -39.85
CA ASN A 164 -2.85 10.77 -40.66
C ASN A 164 -4.28 10.61 -41.20
N ASN A 165 -5.31 10.82 -40.36
CA ASN A 165 -6.73 10.78 -40.78
C ASN A 165 -7.08 9.59 -41.70
N GLY A 166 -6.47 8.42 -41.47
CA GLY A 166 -6.68 7.21 -42.24
C GLY A 166 -5.62 6.95 -43.34
N ASN A 167 -4.67 7.85 -43.60
CA ASN A 167 -3.69 7.73 -44.67
C ASN A 167 -2.24 7.66 -44.17
N GLY A 168 -1.85 6.55 -43.55
CA GLY A 168 -0.44 6.28 -43.32
C GLY A 168 -0.11 5.58 -41.99
N ASN A 169 0.85 4.66 -42.09
CA ASN A 169 1.46 3.99 -40.97
C ASN A 169 2.72 4.73 -40.56
N CYS A 170 2.92 4.91 -39.26
CA CYS A 170 4.13 5.50 -38.73
C CYS A 170 5.00 4.43 -38.04
N ILE A 171 6.26 4.37 -38.46
CA ILE A 171 7.26 3.49 -37.81
C ILE A 171 7.93 4.29 -36.70
N ILE A 172 7.86 3.78 -35.50
CA ILE A 172 8.55 4.34 -34.33
C ILE A 172 9.67 3.38 -33.94
N LYS A 173 10.87 3.95 -33.86
CA LYS A 173 12.06 3.26 -33.32
C LYS A 173 12.40 3.84 -31.96
N VAL A 174 12.40 3.02 -30.92
CA VAL A 174 12.74 3.40 -29.54
C VAL A 174 14.04 2.71 -29.14
N ASN A 175 14.97 3.48 -28.64
CA ASN A 175 16.23 2.96 -28.08
C ASN A 175 16.10 2.78 -26.56
N ARG A 176 16.68 1.68 -26.04
CA ARG A 176 16.72 1.40 -24.61
C ARG A 176 17.37 2.52 -23.81
N ILE A 177 18.48 3.08 -24.30
CA ILE A 177 19.20 4.17 -23.62
C ILE A 177 18.31 5.38 -23.38
N ASP A 178 17.49 5.76 -24.38
CA ASP A 178 16.60 6.92 -24.25
C ASP A 178 15.43 6.63 -23.30
N TYR A 179 14.91 5.40 -23.32
CA TYR A 179 13.91 4.95 -22.34
C TYR A 179 14.47 4.92 -20.91
N ASP A 180 15.67 4.39 -20.72
CA ASP A 180 16.35 4.34 -19.42
C ASP A 180 16.64 5.76 -18.88
N LYS A 181 16.98 6.72 -19.74
CA LYS A 181 17.14 8.13 -19.35
C LYS A 181 15.86 8.75 -18.81
N ILE A 182 14.76 8.58 -19.51
CA ILE A 182 13.49 9.19 -19.12
C ILE A 182 12.92 8.55 -17.85
N CYS A 183 13.18 7.25 -17.61
CA CYS A 183 12.76 6.53 -16.40
C CYS A 183 13.68 6.75 -15.18
N PHE A 184 14.84 7.40 -15.36
CA PHE A 184 15.90 7.46 -14.34
C PHE A 184 15.43 8.08 -13.03
N GLU A 185 14.66 9.19 -13.08
CA GLU A 185 14.18 9.87 -11.87
C GLU A 185 13.15 9.02 -11.12
N LEU A 186 12.29 8.29 -11.84
CA LEU A 186 11.38 7.32 -11.24
C LEU A 186 12.14 6.19 -10.53
N CYS A 187 13.16 5.63 -11.20
CA CYS A 187 14.02 4.61 -10.59
C CYS A 187 14.69 5.12 -9.31
N LYS A 188 15.19 6.36 -9.30
CA LYS A 188 15.75 6.97 -8.08
C LYS A 188 14.74 7.05 -6.94
N LYS A 189 13.49 7.49 -7.22
CA LYS A 189 12.42 7.54 -6.21
C LYS A 189 12.19 6.17 -5.59
N ILE A 190 12.18 5.11 -6.41
CA ILE A 190 12.02 3.72 -5.94
C ILE A 190 13.19 3.29 -5.06
N ILE A 191 14.44 3.57 -5.46
CA ILE A 191 15.62 3.24 -4.64
C ILE A 191 15.63 3.99 -3.31
N ILE A 192 15.20 5.25 -3.29
CA ILE A 192 15.05 6.04 -2.04
C ILE A 192 14.00 5.38 -1.14
N LEU A 193 12.89 4.92 -1.71
CA LEU A 193 11.85 4.23 -0.95
C LEU A 193 12.36 2.91 -0.36
N ILE A 194 13.14 2.13 -1.12
CA ILE A 194 13.78 0.89 -0.62
C ILE A 194 14.69 1.20 0.57
N LYS A 195 15.55 2.22 0.47
CA LYS A 195 16.40 2.63 1.58
C LYS A 195 15.62 3.09 2.80
N LYS A 196 14.57 3.87 2.58
CA LYS A 196 13.68 4.35 3.65
C LYS A 196 13.01 3.19 4.41
N ILE A 197 12.54 2.17 3.69
CA ILE A 197 11.87 1.02 4.33
C ILE A 197 12.86 0.13 5.09
N LEU A 198 14.09 -0.05 4.59
CA LEU A 198 15.16 -0.76 5.30
C LEU A 198 15.45 -0.09 6.64
N ILE A 199 15.60 1.23 6.66
CA ILE A 199 15.82 2.01 7.90
C ILE A 199 14.62 1.83 8.86
N LYS A 200 13.39 1.92 8.36
CA LYS A 200 12.18 1.73 9.17
C LYS A 200 12.08 0.32 9.76
N ALA A 201 12.59 -0.68 9.05
CA ALA A 201 12.65 -2.06 9.51
C ALA A 201 13.82 -2.34 10.47
N ASN A 202 14.71 -1.38 10.71
CA ASN A 202 16.02 -1.56 11.39
C ASN A 202 16.86 -2.66 10.75
N LEU A 203 16.85 -2.75 9.42
CA LEU A 203 17.60 -3.69 8.61
C LEU A 203 18.52 -2.94 7.67
N ASN A 204 19.60 -3.60 7.26
CA ASN A 204 20.49 -3.17 6.19
C ASN A 204 20.35 -4.08 4.96
N GLU A 205 21.04 -3.75 3.88
CA GLU A 205 20.97 -4.49 2.63
C GLU A 205 21.42 -5.95 2.78
N ASN A 206 22.35 -6.25 3.72
CA ASN A 206 22.86 -7.60 3.94
C ASN A 206 21.90 -8.49 4.74
N ASP A 207 20.94 -7.89 5.43
CA ASP A 207 19.92 -8.62 6.21
C ASP A 207 18.79 -9.18 5.33
N ILE A 208 18.72 -8.74 4.06
CA ILE A 208 17.73 -9.23 3.09
C ILE A 208 18.24 -10.53 2.45
N ASN A 209 17.42 -11.56 2.46
CA ASN A 209 17.76 -12.88 1.94
C ASN A 209 17.21 -13.11 0.53
N ASP A 210 16.06 -12.52 0.23
CA ASP A 210 15.39 -12.62 -1.06
C ASP A 210 14.78 -11.29 -1.48
N ILE A 211 14.74 -11.02 -2.80
CA ILE A 211 14.03 -9.88 -3.39
C ILE A 211 13.01 -10.42 -4.39
N LEU A 212 11.76 -10.08 -4.20
CA LEU A 212 10.67 -10.44 -5.10
C LEU A 212 10.15 -9.17 -5.80
N LEU A 213 10.31 -9.13 -7.11
CA LEU A 213 9.77 -8.07 -7.97
C LEU A 213 8.47 -8.57 -8.60
N ILE A 214 7.40 -7.79 -8.49
CA ILE A 214 6.06 -8.15 -9.00
C ILE A 214 5.48 -6.95 -9.76
N GLY A 215 4.82 -7.20 -10.89
CA GLY A 215 4.12 -6.20 -11.68
C GLY A 215 4.57 -6.14 -13.12
N GLU A 216 3.73 -5.60 -13.99
CA GLU A 216 4.00 -5.54 -15.43
C GLU A 216 5.20 -4.65 -15.80
N GLU A 217 5.54 -3.70 -14.95
CA GLU A 217 6.57 -2.68 -15.19
C GLU A 217 7.97 -3.05 -14.67
N ILE A 218 8.14 -4.26 -14.11
CA ILE A 218 9.44 -4.73 -13.55
C ILE A 218 10.53 -4.93 -14.61
N ASN A 219 10.19 -4.90 -15.88
CA ASN A 219 11.12 -5.13 -16.99
C ASN A 219 12.00 -3.91 -17.31
N SER A 220 12.07 -2.90 -16.44
CA SER A 220 13.02 -1.80 -16.59
C SER A 220 14.45 -2.25 -16.25
N ASN A 221 15.32 -2.33 -17.27
CA ASN A 221 16.73 -2.64 -17.09
C ASN A 221 17.42 -1.69 -16.13
N LYS A 222 17.07 -0.40 -16.20
CA LYS A 222 17.66 0.62 -15.33
C LYS A 222 17.33 0.39 -13.87
N LEU A 223 16.06 0.09 -13.54
CA LEU A 223 15.68 -0.21 -12.17
C LEU A 223 16.40 -1.47 -11.66
N ASN A 224 16.42 -2.54 -12.46
CA ASN A 224 17.10 -3.78 -12.10
C ASN A 224 18.59 -3.59 -11.85
N GLN A 225 19.27 -2.77 -12.66
CA GLN A 225 20.68 -2.40 -12.45
C GLN A 225 20.88 -1.64 -11.13
N MET A 226 20.01 -0.66 -10.83
CA MET A 226 20.11 0.13 -9.61
C MET A 226 19.80 -0.70 -8.36
N ILE A 227 18.88 -1.65 -8.42
CA ILE A 227 18.64 -2.60 -7.32
C ILE A 227 19.84 -3.50 -7.13
N LYS A 228 20.40 -4.08 -8.19
CA LYS A 228 21.64 -4.89 -8.11
C LYS A 228 22.79 -4.10 -7.51
N GLU A 229 22.98 -2.85 -7.89
CA GLU A 229 24.01 -1.98 -7.33
C GLU A 229 23.79 -1.71 -5.83
N LEU A 230 22.54 -1.50 -5.40
CA LEU A 230 22.20 -1.31 -4.00
C LEU A 230 22.56 -2.55 -3.15
N PHE A 231 22.30 -3.74 -3.67
CA PHE A 231 22.53 -5.01 -2.97
C PHE A 231 23.81 -5.73 -3.38
N LYS A 232 24.77 -5.05 -4.07
CA LYS A 232 25.99 -5.67 -4.62
C LYS A 232 26.87 -6.41 -3.59
N ASN A 233 26.84 -5.98 -2.34
CA ASN A 233 27.63 -6.59 -1.26
C ASN A 233 26.90 -7.76 -0.58
N ASN A 234 25.63 -8.00 -0.94
CA ASN A 234 24.83 -9.07 -0.37
C ASN A 234 25.03 -10.37 -1.16
N LYS A 235 25.78 -11.32 -0.57
CA LYS A 235 26.10 -12.62 -1.20
C LYS A 235 24.86 -13.47 -1.47
N ASN A 236 23.82 -13.38 -0.62
CA ASN A 236 22.60 -14.18 -0.77
C ASN A 236 21.78 -13.80 -2.01
N ILE A 237 21.87 -12.54 -2.44
CA ILE A 237 21.08 -11.99 -3.54
C ILE A 237 21.83 -12.07 -4.86
N ASN A 238 23.16 -11.87 -4.86
CA ASN A 238 23.95 -11.83 -6.10
C ASN A 238 23.84 -13.12 -6.92
N ASP A 239 23.77 -14.28 -6.25
CA ASP A 239 23.64 -15.57 -6.94
C ASP A 239 22.21 -15.81 -7.48
N LYS A 240 21.19 -15.18 -6.91
CA LYS A 240 19.78 -15.35 -7.27
C LYS A 240 19.29 -14.36 -8.35
N PHE A 241 19.83 -13.12 -8.38
CA PHE A 241 19.55 -12.18 -9.47
C PHE A 241 20.04 -12.66 -10.84
N SER A 242 21.00 -13.59 -10.86
CA SER A 242 21.50 -14.24 -12.09
C SER A 242 20.57 -15.34 -12.59
N ASN A 243 19.71 -15.89 -11.73
CA ASN A 243 18.85 -17.04 -12.03
C ASN A 243 17.41 -16.78 -11.55
N SER A 244 16.70 -15.88 -12.21
CA SER A 244 15.24 -15.73 -12.06
C SER A 244 14.43 -16.99 -12.43
N LYS A 245 15.13 -18.12 -12.60
CA LYS A 245 14.57 -19.43 -12.97
C LYS A 245 14.15 -20.30 -11.78
N ASP A 246 14.59 -19.98 -10.54
CA ASP A 246 14.29 -20.85 -9.38
C ASP A 246 12.97 -20.55 -8.66
N ILE A 247 12.37 -19.39 -8.88
CA ILE A 247 10.93 -19.22 -8.76
C ILE A 247 10.46 -19.31 -10.22
N ASN A 248 9.75 -20.37 -10.61
CA ASN A 248 9.16 -20.53 -11.93
C ASN A 248 8.14 -19.41 -12.23
N LEU A 249 8.66 -18.17 -12.41
CA LEU A 249 7.91 -16.97 -12.80
C LEU A 249 7.68 -16.93 -14.32
N ASN A 250 7.79 -18.08 -14.99
CA ASN A 250 7.56 -18.20 -16.43
C ASN A 250 6.08 -18.10 -16.82
N ASP A 251 5.16 -17.89 -15.87
CA ASP A 251 3.76 -17.72 -16.18
C ASP A 251 3.43 -16.22 -16.35
N GLU A 252 2.76 -15.95 -17.46
CA GLU A 252 2.32 -14.63 -17.97
C GLU A 252 1.44 -13.80 -17.00
N ASN A 253 1.18 -14.30 -15.80
CA ASN A 253 0.32 -13.67 -14.78
C ASN A 253 1.10 -13.31 -13.52
N GLU A 254 1.83 -12.19 -13.56
CA GLU A 254 2.55 -11.61 -12.42
C GLU A 254 1.65 -11.32 -11.21
N ASN A 255 0.36 -11.10 -11.43
CA ASN A 255 -0.64 -10.93 -10.38
C ASN A 255 -1.04 -12.25 -9.69
N TYR A 256 -0.64 -13.40 -10.25
CA TYR A 256 -0.95 -14.71 -9.68
C TYR A 256 -0.50 -14.85 -8.22
N PHE A 257 0.70 -14.35 -7.88
CA PHE A 257 1.23 -14.44 -6.52
C PHE A 257 0.43 -13.63 -5.51
N ILE A 258 -0.15 -12.50 -5.92
CA ILE A 258 -1.01 -11.70 -5.05
C ILE A 258 -2.31 -12.47 -4.80
N VAL A 259 -2.94 -12.97 -5.85
CA VAL A 259 -4.19 -13.73 -5.77
C VAL A 259 -3.99 -15.04 -5.00
N ALA A 260 -2.93 -15.79 -5.30
CA ALA A 260 -2.59 -17.02 -4.60
C ALA A 260 -2.32 -16.79 -3.11
N GLY A 261 -1.51 -15.78 -2.77
CA GLY A 261 -1.23 -15.41 -1.38
C GLY A 261 -2.48 -14.94 -0.64
N THR A 262 -3.33 -14.15 -1.29
CA THR A 262 -4.62 -13.71 -0.74
C THR A 262 -5.55 -14.90 -0.47
N SER A 263 -5.59 -15.87 -1.39
CA SER A 263 -6.37 -17.11 -1.25
C SER A 263 -5.84 -18.00 -0.12
N LEU A 264 -4.51 -18.13 0.01
CA LEU A 264 -3.87 -18.84 1.10
C LEU A 264 -4.19 -18.18 2.45
N ARG A 265 -4.19 -16.84 2.52
CA ARG A 265 -4.58 -16.11 3.73
C ARG A 265 -6.01 -16.46 4.15
N ALA A 266 -6.96 -16.45 3.20
CA ALA A 266 -8.35 -16.84 3.46
C ALA A 266 -8.46 -18.30 3.92
N TYR A 267 -7.71 -19.21 3.29
CA TYR A 267 -7.67 -20.63 3.68
C TYR A 267 -7.17 -20.83 5.12
N TYR A 268 -6.05 -20.20 5.50
CA TYR A 268 -5.49 -20.32 6.86
C TYR A 268 -6.41 -19.76 7.95
N LEU A 269 -7.16 -18.70 7.63
CA LEU A 269 -8.15 -18.14 8.54
C LEU A 269 -9.32 -19.09 8.83
N ASN A 270 -9.74 -19.86 7.82
CA ASN A 270 -10.87 -20.78 7.95
C ASN A 270 -10.49 -22.11 8.64
N ASN A 271 -9.24 -22.55 8.50
CA ASN A 271 -8.86 -23.90 8.87
C ASN A 271 -8.07 -24.00 10.19
N HIS A 272 -8.04 -22.94 11.01
CA HIS A 272 -7.33 -22.92 12.31
C HIS A 272 -5.93 -23.54 12.22
N SER A 273 -5.19 -23.25 11.16
CA SER A 273 -3.87 -23.81 10.92
C SER A 273 -2.85 -23.27 11.94
N SER A 274 -1.76 -24.02 12.14
CA SER A 274 -0.62 -23.54 12.93
C SER A 274 0.14 -22.37 12.30
N PHE A 275 -0.33 -21.91 11.12
CA PHE A 275 0.23 -20.80 10.38
C PHE A 275 -0.16 -19.46 11.03
N ILE A 276 0.82 -18.62 11.31
CA ILE A 276 0.63 -17.31 11.91
C ILE A 276 1.06 -16.21 10.92
N PHE A 277 0.13 -15.32 10.58
CA PHE A 277 0.43 -14.11 9.82
C PHE A 277 0.26 -12.89 10.74
N LYS A 278 1.36 -12.17 10.98
CA LYS A 278 1.40 -10.96 11.79
C LYS A 278 1.46 -9.74 10.89
N ASN A 279 0.45 -8.91 10.98
CA ASN A 279 0.33 -7.68 10.21
C ASN A 279 0.78 -6.47 11.02
N ILE A 280 0.85 -5.31 10.39
CA ILE A 280 1.25 -4.03 10.99
C ILE A 280 0.27 -2.92 10.61
N CYS A 281 0.23 -1.85 11.39
CA CYS A 281 -0.53 -0.65 11.09
C CYS A 281 0.15 0.10 9.91
N PRO A 282 -0.55 0.34 8.78
CA PRO A 282 0.09 0.90 7.58
C PRO A 282 0.33 2.41 7.64
N ILE A 283 -0.30 3.12 8.59
CA ILE A 283 -0.26 4.58 8.70
C ILE A 283 -0.28 5.00 10.18
N ASN A 284 0.20 6.22 10.49
CA ASN A 284 0.03 6.76 11.85
C ASN A 284 -1.43 7.09 12.11
N ILE A 285 -1.90 6.80 13.34
CA ILE A 285 -3.19 7.20 13.85
C ILE A 285 -2.97 8.03 15.11
N GLY A 286 -3.62 9.17 15.22
CA GLY A 286 -3.44 10.08 16.33
C GLY A 286 -4.68 10.91 16.61
N ILE A 287 -4.57 11.76 17.61
CA ILE A 287 -5.63 12.65 18.10
C ILE A 287 -5.15 14.10 18.01
N GLU A 288 -6.07 15.02 17.74
CA GLU A 288 -5.78 16.45 17.83
C GLU A 288 -5.52 16.84 19.30
N ASP A 289 -4.32 17.37 19.58
CA ASP A 289 -3.98 17.91 20.89
C ASP A 289 -4.55 19.31 21.10
N TYR A 290 -4.39 19.86 22.30
CA TYR A 290 -4.88 21.20 22.65
C TYR A 290 -4.23 22.34 21.85
N ASN A 291 -3.10 22.11 21.17
CA ASN A 291 -2.40 23.07 20.30
C ASN A 291 -2.78 22.88 18.81
N GLY A 292 -3.59 21.89 18.47
CA GLY A 292 -3.95 21.56 17.10
C GLY A 292 -2.91 20.68 16.38
N ASN A 293 -1.95 20.07 17.11
CA ASN A 293 -1.02 19.11 16.56
C ASN A 293 -1.61 17.69 16.60
N MET A 294 -1.06 16.82 15.77
CA MET A 294 -1.40 15.40 15.81
C MET A 294 -0.54 14.68 16.84
N ASP A 295 -1.12 14.38 18.00
CA ASP A 295 -0.50 13.49 18.98
C ASP A 295 -0.65 12.04 18.51
N ILE A 296 0.44 11.47 18.01
CA ILE A 296 0.45 10.11 17.45
C ILE A 296 0.29 9.08 18.58
N ILE A 297 -0.79 8.31 18.51
CA ILE A 297 -1.10 7.22 19.43
C ILE A 297 -0.55 5.92 18.89
N ILE A 298 -0.80 5.63 17.60
CA ILE A 298 -0.37 4.41 16.91
C ILE A 298 0.58 4.81 15.81
N LYS A 299 1.81 4.32 15.90
CA LYS A 299 2.83 4.58 14.88
C LYS A 299 2.65 3.65 13.70
N LYS A 300 2.90 4.15 12.50
CA LYS A 300 3.07 3.34 11.29
C LYS A 300 4.08 2.21 11.55
N ASN A 301 3.77 1.03 11.05
CA ASN A 301 4.52 -0.21 11.23
C ASN A 301 4.46 -0.80 12.66
N SER A 302 3.59 -0.34 13.55
CA SER A 302 3.31 -1.04 14.81
C SER A 302 2.66 -2.40 14.53
N GLU A 303 3.12 -3.46 15.22
CA GLU A 303 2.59 -4.83 15.09
C GLU A 303 1.13 -4.90 15.57
N LEU A 304 0.30 -5.64 14.85
CA LEU A 304 -1.10 -5.88 15.17
C LEU A 304 -1.31 -7.34 15.64
N PRO A 305 -2.26 -7.63 16.53
CA PRO A 305 -3.14 -6.69 17.22
C PRO A 305 -2.43 -5.87 18.29
N LEU A 306 -2.99 -4.71 18.64
CA LEU A 306 -2.35 -3.75 19.53
C LEU A 306 -3.37 -3.16 20.52
N ASN A 307 -2.93 -2.97 21.77
CA ASN A 307 -3.66 -2.22 22.78
C ASN A 307 -2.76 -1.14 23.36
N ILE A 308 -3.17 0.13 23.32
CA ILE A 308 -2.42 1.28 23.81
C ILE A 308 -3.30 2.07 24.76
N LYS A 309 -2.80 2.29 25.97
CA LYS A 309 -3.34 3.26 26.94
C LYS A 309 -2.45 4.48 26.99
N LYS A 310 -3.07 5.66 26.98
CA LYS A 310 -2.33 6.94 27.00
C LYS A 310 -3.18 8.04 27.61
N ASP A 311 -2.56 8.92 28.39
CA ASP A 311 -3.15 10.18 28.80
C ASP A 311 -2.91 11.22 27.69
N ILE A 312 -3.97 11.89 27.27
CA ILE A 312 -3.95 12.89 26.21
C ILE A 312 -4.41 14.24 26.74
N ARG A 313 -3.94 15.31 26.11
CA ARG A 313 -4.35 16.68 26.40
C ARG A 313 -5.11 17.24 25.22
N ILE A 314 -6.39 17.52 25.43
CA ILE A 314 -7.28 18.06 24.42
C ILE A 314 -7.69 19.48 24.79
N LYS A 315 -8.12 20.27 23.80
CA LYS A 315 -8.54 21.65 24.03
C LYS A 315 -9.76 21.69 24.95
N ASN A 316 -9.69 22.52 25.98
CA ASN A 316 -10.82 22.78 26.86
C ASN A 316 -11.64 23.92 26.27
N GLU A 317 -12.64 23.62 25.47
CA GLU A 317 -13.62 24.62 25.04
C GLU A 317 -14.56 24.94 26.21
N ASN A 318 -15.00 26.21 26.30
CA ASN A 318 -15.88 26.69 27.39
C ASN A 318 -17.31 26.06 27.33
N SER A 319 -17.53 25.09 26.49
CA SER A 319 -18.74 24.27 26.39
C SER A 319 -18.72 23.11 27.38
N ASN A 320 -19.89 22.57 27.72
CA ASN A 320 -19.98 21.32 28.47
C ASN A 320 -19.60 20.09 27.64
N ASP A 321 -19.36 20.27 26.34
CA ASP A 321 -19.03 19.17 25.44
C ASP A 321 -17.51 19.10 25.20
N ILE A 322 -16.99 17.91 25.17
CA ILE A 322 -15.61 17.57 24.82
C ILE A 322 -15.61 16.94 23.44
N LEU A 323 -14.85 17.53 22.53
CA LEU A 323 -14.68 17.03 21.17
C LEU A 323 -13.34 16.33 21.03
N ILE A 324 -13.36 15.02 20.70
CA ILE A 324 -12.17 14.23 20.39
C ILE A 324 -12.18 13.90 18.91
N LYS A 325 -11.15 14.33 18.19
CA LYS A 325 -10.99 14.07 16.76
C LYS A 325 -9.82 13.13 16.53
N ILE A 326 -10.05 12.06 15.77
CA ILE A 326 -9.06 11.04 15.44
C ILE A 326 -8.68 11.19 13.97
N PHE A 327 -7.38 11.25 13.71
CA PHE A 327 -6.81 11.47 12.38
C PHE A 327 -5.88 10.34 11.97
N GLU A 328 -5.73 10.15 10.66
CA GLU A 328 -4.67 9.35 10.05
C GLU A 328 -3.78 10.20 9.16
N GLY A 329 -2.46 10.00 9.23
CA GLY A 329 -1.50 10.71 8.39
C GLY A 329 -0.11 10.84 9.00
N GLU A 330 0.76 11.57 8.32
CA GLU A 330 2.16 11.76 8.72
C GLU A 330 2.49 13.24 9.02
N ASP A 331 1.55 14.18 8.86
CA ASP A 331 1.74 15.60 9.15
C ASP A 331 1.64 15.87 10.66
N ASN A 332 2.47 16.76 11.16
CA ASN A 332 2.46 17.15 12.58
C ASN A 332 1.22 17.97 12.97
N ILE A 333 0.58 18.65 12.02
CA ILE A 333 -0.62 19.45 12.26
C ILE A 333 -1.83 18.58 11.99
N ALA A 334 -2.71 18.39 12.98
CA ALA A 334 -3.82 17.46 12.89
C ALA A 334 -4.73 17.70 11.67
N LYS A 335 -5.12 18.94 11.42
CA LYS A 335 -6.01 19.33 10.30
C LYS A 335 -5.45 19.07 8.90
N ASN A 336 -4.14 18.84 8.75
CA ASN A 336 -3.52 18.50 7.48
C ASN A 336 -3.60 16.99 7.18
N ASN A 337 -4.05 16.21 8.16
CA ASN A 337 -4.25 14.76 8.04
C ASN A 337 -5.73 14.45 7.75
N ILE A 338 -6.02 13.20 7.45
CA ILE A 338 -7.38 12.75 7.15
C ILE A 338 -8.13 12.50 8.46
N LEU A 339 -9.26 13.16 8.67
CA LEU A 339 -10.15 12.91 9.80
C LEU A 339 -10.81 11.53 9.61
N ILE A 340 -10.59 10.62 10.55
CA ILE A 340 -11.20 9.28 10.55
C ILE A 340 -12.54 9.30 11.27
N SER A 341 -12.58 9.92 12.45
CA SER A 341 -13.76 9.97 13.30
C SER A 341 -13.70 11.14 14.28
N GLN A 342 -14.86 11.53 14.78
CA GLN A 342 -14.98 12.49 15.87
C GLN A 342 -16.03 12.02 16.87
N PHE A 343 -15.77 12.27 18.13
CA PHE A 343 -16.66 11.91 19.25
C PHE A 343 -16.92 13.12 20.12
N ILE A 344 -18.16 13.26 20.53
CA ILE A 344 -18.61 14.34 21.44
C ILE A 344 -19.07 13.69 22.74
N PHE A 345 -18.52 14.15 23.87
CA PHE A 345 -18.84 13.67 25.21
C PHE A 345 -19.19 14.83 26.12
N ASN A 346 -20.16 14.62 27.00
CA ASN A 346 -20.48 15.61 28.03
C ASN A 346 -19.44 15.54 29.16
N LYS A 347 -18.92 16.70 29.62
CA LYS A 347 -17.95 16.80 30.72
C LYS A 347 -18.51 16.21 32.03
N ASP A 348 -19.80 16.35 32.26
CA ASP A 348 -20.46 15.84 33.48
C ASP A 348 -20.46 14.31 33.55
N GLU A 349 -20.33 13.63 32.41
CA GLU A 349 -20.25 12.17 32.31
C GLU A 349 -18.82 11.65 32.53
N LEU A 350 -17.82 12.50 32.39
CA LEU A 350 -16.42 12.15 32.61
C LEU A 350 -16.04 12.35 34.08
N LYS A 351 -15.69 11.26 34.74
CA LYS A 351 -15.23 11.29 36.13
C LYS A 351 -13.72 11.44 36.20
N ASN A 352 -13.26 12.21 37.21
CA ASN A 352 -11.83 12.29 37.58
C ASN A 352 -10.88 12.80 36.49
N PHE A 353 -11.33 13.55 35.49
CA PHE A 353 -10.45 14.23 34.54
C PHE A 353 -9.70 15.40 35.19
N LYS A 354 -8.53 15.75 34.63
CA LYS A 354 -7.76 16.92 35.12
C LYS A 354 -8.02 18.12 34.21
N ASP A 355 -8.64 19.15 34.76
CA ASP A 355 -8.88 20.40 34.08
C ASP A 355 -7.75 21.41 34.40
N ASN A 356 -6.96 21.78 33.40
CA ASN A 356 -5.94 22.80 33.51
C ASN A 356 -6.44 24.12 32.90
N LYS A 357 -7.10 24.91 33.71
CA LYS A 357 -7.68 26.21 33.31
C LYS A 357 -6.62 27.25 32.87
N ILE A 358 -5.39 27.17 33.39
CA ILE A 358 -4.33 28.09 33.03
C ILE A 358 -3.88 27.87 31.58
N ASN A 359 -3.68 26.60 31.19
CA ASN A 359 -3.20 26.23 29.86
C ASN A 359 -4.34 25.80 28.91
N ASN A 360 -5.57 25.96 29.33
CA ASN A 360 -6.79 25.67 28.56
C ASN A 360 -6.83 24.28 27.92
N TYR A 361 -6.45 23.23 28.68
CA TYR A 361 -6.58 21.84 28.26
C TYR A 361 -7.22 20.95 29.33
N LEU A 362 -7.83 19.85 28.84
CA LEU A 362 -8.29 18.72 29.65
C LEU A 362 -7.35 17.54 29.44
N GLU A 363 -6.95 16.89 30.52
CA GLU A 363 -6.18 15.64 30.47
C GLU A 363 -7.11 14.47 30.78
N ILE A 364 -7.25 13.59 29.79
CA ILE A 364 -8.12 12.41 29.86
C ILE A 364 -7.33 11.15 29.53
N SER A 365 -7.69 10.02 30.15
CA SER A 365 -7.12 8.71 29.85
C SER A 365 -7.90 8.02 28.76
N ILE A 366 -7.21 7.52 27.76
CA ILE A 366 -7.78 6.82 26.61
C ILE A 366 -7.15 5.47 26.40
N GLU A 367 -7.88 4.56 25.77
CA GLU A 367 -7.37 3.28 25.32
C GLU A 367 -7.80 3.02 23.88
N PHE A 368 -6.85 2.63 23.02
CA PHE A 368 -7.11 2.12 21.67
C PHE A 368 -6.85 0.63 21.64
N GLN A 369 -7.83 -0.14 21.20
CA GLN A 369 -7.71 -1.56 20.88
C GLN A 369 -7.86 -1.74 19.38
N ILE A 370 -6.86 -2.37 18.75
CA ILE A 370 -6.83 -2.56 17.30
C ILE A 370 -6.59 -4.05 17.05
N ASP A 371 -7.47 -4.64 16.28
CA ASP A 371 -7.34 -6.03 15.87
C ASP A 371 -6.41 -6.22 14.65
N SER A 372 -6.19 -7.46 14.23
CA SER A 372 -5.35 -7.81 13.08
C SER A 372 -5.91 -7.31 11.74
N TYR A 373 -7.15 -6.85 11.69
CA TYR A 373 -7.85 -6.34 10.51
C TYR A 373 -8.03 -4.83 10.51
N LEU A 374 -7.36 -4.12 11.46
CA LEU A 374 -7.50 -2.68 11.64
C LEU A 374 -8.91 -2.24 12.09
N ASN A 375 -9.67 -3.10 12.77
CA ASN A 375 -10.83 -2.64 13.50
C ASN A 375 -10.36 -1.93 14.75
N ILE A 376 -10.81 -0.69 14.95
CA ILE A 376 -10.36 0.17 16.04
C ILE A 376 -11.52 0.37 17.00
N ILE A 377 -11.29 0.03 18.26
CA ILE A 377 -12.17 0.36 19.37
C ILE A 377 -11.45 1.38 20.22
N PHE A 378 -12.14 2.48 20.49
CA PHE A 378 -11.65 3.57 21.31
C PHE A 378 -12.41 3.61 22.62
N PHE A 379 -11.69 3.75 23.73
CA PHE A 379 -12.28 3.88 25.06
C PHE A 379 -11.81 5.16 25.72
N ILE A 380 -12.70 5.78 26.48
CA ILE A 380 -12.34 6.78 27.48
C ILE A 380 -12.40 6.12 28.84
N ASN A 381 -11.34 6.28 29.62
CA ASN A 381 -11.19 5.64 30.91
C ASN A 381 -11.33 6.65 32.04
N ASP A 382 -11.75 6.19 33.20
CA ASP A 382 -11.62 6.95 34.44
C ASP A 382 -10.13 7.18 34.77
N ASN A 383 -9.75 8.41 35.05
CA ASN A 383 -8.34 8.77 35.29
C ASN A 383 -7.75 8.21 36.59
N LYS A 384 -8.58 7.67 37.49
CA LYS A 384 -8.13 7.06 38.76
C LYS A 384 -8.23 5.55 38.76
N THR A 385 -9.36 5.02 38.31
CA THR A 385 -9.61 3.56 38.33
C THR A 385 -9.21 2.88 37.06
N TYR A 386 -9.03 3.66 35.95
CA TYR A 386 -8.80 3.17 34.59
C TYR A 386 -9.92 2.26 34.05
N ASP A 387 -11.09 2.31 34.67
CA ASP A 387 -12.28 1.62 34.15
C ASP A 387 -12.80 2.29 32.89
N HIS A 388 -13.33 1.50 31.96
CA HIS A 388 -13.93 2.02 30.72
C HIS A 388 -15.23 2.77 31.04
N LEU A 389 -15.24 4.09 30.81
CA LEU A 389 -16.43 4.93 30.91
C LEU A 389 -17.24 4.90 29.63
N PHE A 390 -16.54 4.99 28.47
CA PHE A 390 -17.16 4.98 27.15
C PHE A 390 -16.43 4.03 26.23
N LYS A 391 -17.18 3.32 25.41
CA LYS A 391 -16.71 2.46 24.33
C LYS A 391 -17.25 3.02 23.01
N CYS A 392 -16.37 3.37 22.09
CA CYS A 392 -16.71 3.85 20.75
C CYS A 392 -16.04 2.97 19.70
N GLU A 393 -16.79 2.47 18.76
CA GLU A 393 -16.25 1.79 17.58
C GLU A 393 -16.04 2.82 16.48
N ILE A 394 -14.84 2.84 15.88
CA ILE A 394 -14.57 3.74 14.76
C ILE A 394 -15.19 3.11 13.51
N ASN A 395 -16.41 3.48 13.22
CA ASN A 395 -17.15 3.13 12.03
C ASN A 395 -17.23 4.33 11.09
N ILE A 396 -17.14 4.08 9.78
CA ILE A 396 -17.41 5.13 8.81
C ILE A 396 -18.92 5.34 8.77
N GLU A 397 -19.42 6.26 9.56
CA GLU A 397 -20.74 6.82 9.35
C GLU A 397 -20.66 7.85 8.24
N LYS A 398 -21.74 7.93 7.43
CA LYS A 398 -21.89 9.03 6.49
C LYS A 398 -21.80 10.33 7.29
N THR A 399 -20.76 11.13 7.03
CA THR A 399 -20.87 12.56 7.30
C THR A 399 -21.94 13.05 6.34
N GLU A 400 -23.17 13.15 6.81
CA GLU A 400 -24.20 13.95 6.14
C GLU A 400 -23.68 15.39 6.15
N ASN A 401 -23.26 15.86 4.97
CA ASN A 401 -23.03 17.28 4.70
C ASN A 401 -24.35 18.00 4.55
#